data_3d43eadf0880b755a1fbd325ed85a9c4
#
_entry.id   3d43eadf0880b755a1fbd325ed85a9c4
#
_cell.length_a   1.000
_cell.length_b   1.000
_cell.length_c   1.000
_cell.angle_alpha   90.00
_cell.angle_beta   90.00
_cell.angle_gamma   90.00
#
_symmetry.space_group_name_H-M   'P 1'
#
loop_
_entity.id
_entity.type
_entity.pdbx_description
1 polymer ?
#
loop_
_entity_poly.entity_id
_entity_poly.type
_entity_poly.pdbx_seq_one_letter_code
_entity_poly.pdbx_strand_id
1 'polypeptide(L)'
;MDVATLDFETYYDREYSLSKIPTEEYIRSPLFETIGVSIKINDGPTIWYPQPKVAEGLSTVDWGSTFILCQNTAFDGAILNWKYGIKPFGYLDTLCMSRALYPHEKSHSLKAQAERMEVGVKGDEVINAIGKRYRDFSDDELSRYGEYCINDVALTYALFHLYMNVGFPKVELRLIDLTLRMFIEPALRLDGAMLEKHLTDVRERKAKLLDKVRDAMLDSGEPENINAVFTEGGHGAVKSLLMSNEKFASLLRSFGCEPPTKLSPTTGKETYAFAKTDEEFKALLEHPRSEEHTSELQSQSTISYAVFCLKKK
;
A
#
# COMPACT_ATOMS: atom_id res chain seq x y z
N MET A 1 11.73 -23.42 22.84
CA MET A 1 10.71 -22.56 22.28
C MET A 1 10.63 -22.93 20.82
N ASP A 2 9.48 -23.40 20.40
CA ASP A 2 9.32 -24.01 19.10
C ASP A 2 9.10 -22.98 17.99
N VAL A 3 9.49 -23.31 16.78
CA VAL A 3 9.30 -22.51 15.56
C VAL A 3 8.54 -23.36 14.54
N ALA A 4 7.38 -22.90 14.13
CA ALA A 4 6.64 -23.45 13.01
C ALA A 4 6.91 -22.60 11.77
N THR A 5 7.68 -23.12 10.83
CA THR A 5 7.87 -22.51 9.52
C THR A 5 6.73 -22.95 8.62
N LEU A 6 6.00 -22.02 8.03
CA LEU A 6 4.87 -22.34 7.18
C LEU A 6 4.74 -21.39 5.98
N ASP A 7 3.98 -21.84 4.97
CA ASP A 7 3.63 -21.09 3.78
C ASP A 7 2.25 -21.53 3.32
N PHE A 8 1.35 -20.56 3.10
CA PHE A 8 -0.01 -20.80 2.62
C PHE A 8 -0.09 -20.60 1.11
N GLU A 9 -0.62 -21.58 0.41
CA GLU A 9 -1.01 -21.44 -0.97
C GLU A 9 -2.50 -21.07 -1.07
N THR A 10 -2.79 -20.03 -1.86
CA THR A 10 -4.14 -19.45 -1.95
C THR A 10 -4.57 -19.23 -3.38
N TYR A 11 -5.90 -19.19 -3.62
CA TYR A 11 -6.46 -18.84 -4.91
C TYR A 11 -6.12 -17.42 -5.31
N TYR A 12 -5.70 -17.23 -6.55
CA TYR A 12 -5.51 -15.93 -7.18
C TYR A 12 -5.75 -16.01 -8.69
N ASP A 13 -6.09 -14.86 -9.28
CA ASP A 13 -6.24 -14.71 -10.73
C ASP A 13 -5.67 -13.36 -11.21
N ARG A 14 -5.96 -13.00 -12.47
CA ARG A 14 -5.43 -11.77 -13.07
C ARG A 14 -5.97 -10.49 -12.45
N GLU A 15 -7.18 -10.52 -11.92
CA GLU A 15 -7.84 -9.36 -11.28
C GLU A 15 -7.76 -9.44 -9.75
N TYR A 16 -7.87 -10.65 -9.20
CA TYR A 16 -7.80 -10.93 -7.78
C TYR A 16 -6.42 -11.44 -7.40
N SER A 17 -5.51 -10.52 -7.08
CA SER A 17 -4.13 -10.83 -6.70
C SER A 17 -3.52 -9.73 -5.83
N LEU A 18 -2.48 -10.07 -5.06
CA LEU A 18 -1.74 -9.14 -4.21
C LEU A 18 -1.03 -8.01 -4.97
N SER A 19 -0.91 -8.12 -6.30
CA SER A 19 -0.40 -7.03 -7.14
C SER A 19 -1.48 -5.99 -7.49
N LYS A 20 -2.75 -6.31 -7.28
CA LYS A 20 -3.91 -5.49 -7.64
C LYS A 20 -4.64 -4.91 -6.44
N ILE A 21 -4.75 -5.69 -5.37
CA ILE A 21 -5.51 -5.32 -4.18
C ILE A 21 -4.66 -5.47 -2.91
N PRO A 22 -4.94 -4.67 -1.85
CA PRO A 22 -4.24 -4.77 -0.57
C PRO A 22 -4.40 -6.14 0.09
N THR A 23 -3.43 -6.56 0.87
CA THR A 23 -3.43 -7.85 1.59
C THR A 23 -4.70 -8.06 2.43
N GLU A 24 -5.17 -7.02 3.12
CA GLU A 24 -6.38 -7.12 3.94
C GLU A 24 -7.62 -7.41 3.07
N GLU A 25 -7.80 -6.65 1.99
CA GLU A 25 -8.91 -6.83 1.06
C GLU A 25 -8.85 -8.21 0.41
N TYR A 26 -7.66 -8.66 0.01
CA TYR A 26 -7.44 -9.98 -0.55
C TYR A 26 -7.88 -11.08 0.43
N ILE A 27 -7.36 -11.08 1.66
CA ILE A 27 -7.65 -12.15 2.64
C ILE A 27 -9.12 -12.11 3.09
N ARG A 28 -9.72 -10.92 3.26
CA ARG A 28 -11.11 -10.76 3.73
C ARG A 28 -12.15 -10.94 2.64
N SER A 29 -11.75 -10.96 1.37
CA SER A 29 -12.64 -11.15 0.22
C SER A 29 -13.42 -12.47 0.32
N PRO A 30 -14.67 -12.49 -0.20
CA PRO A 30 -15.44 -13.74 -0.42
C PRO A 30 -14.77 -14.68 -1.44
N LEU A 31 -13.86 -14.13 -2.29
CA LEU A 31 -13.12 -14.92 -3.27
C LEU A 31 -11.96 -15.70 -2.66
N PHE A 32 -11.54 -15.33 -1.43
CA PHE A 32 -10.41 -15.98 -0.76
C PHE A 32 -10.65 -17.47 -0.55
N GLU A 33 -9.67 -18.26 -0.95
CA GLU A 33 -9.66 -19.71 -0.75
C GLU A 33 -8.22 -20.17 -0.45
N THR A 34 -8.04 -20.91 0.62
CA THR A 34 -6.78 -21.61 0.90
C THR A 34 -6.73 -22.88 0.07
N ILE A 35 -5.69 -23.06 -0.74
CA ILE A 35 -5.44 -24.29 -1.50
C ILE A 35 -4.75 -25.32 -0.62
N GLY A 36 -3.85 -24.89 0.25
CA GLY A 36 -3.18 -25.72 1.22
C GLY A 36 -2.15 -24.94 2.04
N VAL A 37 -1.47 -25.65 2.92
CA VAL A 37 -0.39 -25.12 3.75
C VAL A 37 0.71 -26.16 3.92
N SER A 38 1.97 -25.77 3.83
CA SER A 38 3.10 -26.58 4.27
C SER A 38 3.56 -26.12 5.64
N ILE A 39 3.79 -27.07 6.56
CA ILE A 39 4.21 -26.79 7.93
C ILE A 39 5.45 -27.62 8.28
N LYS A 40 6.46 -26.96 8.83
CA LYS A 40 7.66 -27.57 9.41
C LYS A 40 7.81 -27.11 10.85
N ILE A 41 7.87 -28.04 11.79
CA ILE A 41 8.11 -27.75 13.21
C ILE A 41 9.57 -28.03 13.51
N ASN A 42 10.33 -27.01 13.89
CA ASN A 42 11.76 -27.08 14.18
C ASN A 42 12.51 -27.87 13.07
N ASP A 43 13.39 -28.80 13.42
CA ASP A 43 14.14 -29.66 12.51
C ASP A 43 13.34 -30.85 11.94
N GLY A 44 12.05 -30.95 12.26
CA GLY A 44 11.17 -32.02 11.78
C GLY A 44 10.94 -31.97 10.26
N PRO A 45 10.24 -32.94 9.69
CA PRO A 45 9.88 -32.94 8.26
C PRO A 45 8.89 -31.80 7.96
N THR A 46 8.95 -31.30 6.72
CA THR A 46 7.90 -30.42 6.19
C THR A 46 6.76 -31.27 5.66
N ILE A 47 5.53 -30.97 6.09
CA ILE A 47 4.33 -31.71 5.69
C ILE A 47 3.38 -30.77 4.96
N TRP A 48 2.92 -31.20 3.79
CA TRP A 48 1.88 -30.51 3.02
C TRP A 48 0.49 -30.97 3.45
N TYR A 49 -0.37 -29.99 3.71
CA TYR A 49 -1.78 -30.18 4.06
C TYR A 49 -2.63 -29.49 3.00
N PRO A 50 -3.22 -30.23 2.02
CA PRO A 50 -4.15 -29.67 1.07
C PRO A 50 -5.42 -29.18 1.75
N GLN A 51 -6.20 -28.34 1.08
CA GLN A 51 -7.34 -27.58 1.63
C GLN A 51 -8.25 -28.36 2.60
N PRO A 52 -8.69 -29.59 2.39
CA PRO A 52 -9.53 -30.29 3.34
C PRO A 52 -8.82 -30.62 4.67
N LYS A 53 -7.47 -30.66 4.68
CA LYS A 53 -6.64 -31.03 5.84
C LYS A 53 -5.90 -29.85 6.49
N VAL A 54 -6.10 -28.63 5.99
CA VAL A 54 -5.41 -27.44 6.55
C VAL A 54 -5.67 -27.30 8.05
N ALA A 55 -6.93 -27.40 8.48
CA ALA A 55 -7.29 -27.30 9.90
C ALA A 55 -6.67 -28.41 10.74
N GLU A 56 -6.59 -29.64 10.21
CA GLU A 56 -5.88 -30.77 10.84
C GLU A 56 -4.41 -30.44 11.02
N GLY A 57 -3.72 -30.00 9.95
CA GLY A 57 -2.31 -29.61 10.00
C GLY A 57 -2.04 -28.51 11.02
N LEU A 58 -2.85 -27.45 11.02
CA LEU A 58 -2.73 -26.37 11.99
C LEU A 58 -2.96 -26.81 13.44
N SER A 59 -3.78 -27.83 13.68
CA SER A 59 -4.04 -28.37 15.02
C SER A 59 -2.89 -29.18 15.60
N THR A 60 -1.88 -29.55 14.79
CA THR A 60 -0.69 -30.28 15.28
C THR A 60 0.29 -29.39 16.03
N VAL A 61 0.13 -28.06 15.99
CA VAL A 61 1.04 -27.07 16.58
C VAL A 61 0.45 -26.50 17.86
N ASP A 62 1.21 -26.46 18.93
CA ASP A 62 0.88 -25.68 20.14
C ASP A 62 1.23 -24.19 19.92
N TRP A 63 0.30 -23.46 19.35
CA TRP A 63 0.48 -22.04 18.99
C TRP A 63 0.73 -21.13 20.20
N GLY A 64 0.30 -21.51 21.38
CA GLY A 64 0.51 -20.74 22.62
C GLY A 64 1.97 -20.66 23.04
N SER A 65 2.82 -21.59 22.58
CA SER A 65 4.25 -21.66 22.89
C SER A 65 5.16 -21.59 21.66
N THR A 66 4.60 -21.54 20.44
CA THR A 66 5.33 -21.65 19.16
C THR A 66 5.35 -20.32 18.40
N PHE A 67 6.53 -19.93 17.92
CA PHE A 67 6.66 -18.85 16.95
C PHE A 67 6.28 -19.32 15.55
N ILE A 68 5.62 -18.46 14.78
CA ILE A 68 5.47 -18.64 13.33
C ILE A 68 6.65 -18.00 12.60
N LEU A 69 7.16 -18.66 11.58
CA LEU A 69 8.18 -18.17 10.67
C LEU A 69 7.70 -18.32 9.23
N CYS A 70 7.67 -17.22 8.49
CA CYS A 70 7.34 -17.22 7.06
C CYS A 70 8.24 -16.27 6.26
N GLN A 71 8.14 -16.35 4.96
CA GLN A 71 8.63 -15.31 4.05
C GLN A 71 7.51 -14.33 3.77
N ASN A 72 7.57 -13.12 4.35
CA ASN A 72 6.48 -12.14 4.38
C ASN A 72 5.33 -12.56 5.32
N THR A 73 5.68 -12.79 6.56
CA THR A 73 4.79 -13.28 7.62
C THR A 73 3.53 -12.42 7.83
N ALA A 74 3.53 -11.17 7.37
CA ALA A 74 2.32 -10.33 7.37
C ALA A 74 1.16 -10.99 6.61
N PHE A 75 1.44 -11.74 5.54
CA PHE A 75 0.43 -12.45 4.75
C PHE A 75 -0.03 -13.72 5.44
N ASP A 76 0.88 -14.64 5.72
CA ASP A 76 0.57 -15.95 6.29
C ASP A 76 0.04 -15.84 7.73
N GLY A 77 0.63 -14.95 8.52
CA GLY A 77 0.16 -14.66 9.87
C GLY A 77 -1.24 -14.06 9.89
N ALA A 78 -1.58 -13.22 8.91
CA ALA A 78 -2.94 -12.69 8.77
C ALA A 78 -3.93 -13.78 8.37
N ILE A 79 -3.58 -14.70 7.47
CA ILE A 79 -4.41 -15.87 7.13
C ILE A 79 -4.62 -16.72 8.39
N LEU A 80 -3.54 -17.05 9.11
CA LEU A 80 -3.60 -17.84 10.32
C LEU A 80 -4.55 -17.23 11.37
N ASN A 81 -4.45 -15.92 11.58
CA ASN A 81 -5.29 -15.20 12.55
C ASN A 81 -6.72 -14.98 12.05
N TRP A 82 -6.88 -14.40 10.85
CA TRP A 82 -8.18 -13.92 10.39
C TRP A 82 -9.10 -15.01 9.83
N LYS A 83 -8.53 -16.10 9.29
CA LYS A 83 -9.31 -17.22 8.75
C LYS A 83 -9.43 -18.39 9.70
N TYR A 84 -8.38 -18.67 10.46
CA TYR A 84 -8.34 -19.82 11.37
C TYR A 84 -8.44 -19.44 12.85
N GLY A 85 -8.43 -18.16 13.20
CA GLY A 85 -8.56 -17.67 14.58
C GLY A 85 -7.38 -17.99 15.48
N ILE A 86 -6.23 -18.34 14.89
CA ILE A 86 -5.03 -18.79 15.59
C ILE A 86 -4.08 -17.62 15.82
N LYS A 87 -3.62 -17.46 17.07
CA LYS A 87 -2.60 -16.49 17.46
C LYS A 87 -1.37 -17.23 17.97
N PRO A 88 -0.25 -17.16 17.23
CA PRO A 88 0.99 -17.79 17.68
C PRO A 88 1.63 -17.00 18.82
N PHE A 89 2.58 -17.62 19.50
CA PHE A 89 3.35 -16.97 20.56
C PHE A 89 4.09 -15.73 20.07
N GLY A 90 4.62 -15.75 18.84
CA GLY A 90 5.29 -14.62 18.20
C GLY A 90 5.49 -14.82 16.71
N TYR A 91 5.96 -13.79 16.05
CA TYR A 91 6.11 -13.70 14.60
C TYR A 91 7.57 -13.47 14.23
N LEU A 92 8.10 -14.30 13.33
CA LEU A 92 9.41 -14.19 12.71
C LEU A 92 9.23 -14.04 11.20
N ASP A 93 10.11 -13.26 10.52
CA ASP A 93 9.95 -12.96 9.10
C ASP A 93 11.30 -12.82 8.40
N THR A 94 11.59 -13.72 7.47
CA THR A 94 12.84 -13.68 6.69
C THR A 94 12.90 -12.52 5.71
N LEU A 95 11.76 -12.00 5.23
CA LEU A 95 11.73 -10.79 4.40
C LEU A 95 12.22 -9.56 5.18
N CYS A 96 11.72 -9.37 6.40
CA CYS A 96 12.13 -8.29 7.28
C CYS A 96 13.60 -8.42 7.67
N MET A 97 14.06 -9.62 8.01
CA MET A 97 15.47 -9.89 8.32
C MET A 97 16.39 -9.58 7.14
N SER A 98 16.02 -10.01 5.93
CA SER A 98 16.78 -9.74 4.71
C SER A 98 16.88 -8.23 4.41
N ARG A 99 15.79 -7.47 4.59
CA ARG A 99 15.78 -6.02 4.40
C ARG A 99 16.71 -5.29 5.37
N ALA A 100 16.77 -5.76 6.61
CA ALA A 100 17.65 -5.20 7.63
C ALA A 100 19.13 -5.53 7.37
N LEU A 101 19.45 -6.76 6.95
CA LEU A 101 20.82 -7.20 6.68
C LEU A 101 21.37 -6.65 5.35
N TYR A 102 20.53 -6.52 4.34
CA TYR A 102 20.93 -6.18 2.98
C TYR A 102 20.13 -5.01 2.40
N PRO A 103 20.13 -3.81 3.05
CA PRO A 103 19.24 -2.70 2.69
C PRO A 103 19.48 -2.13 1.28
N HIS A 104 20.63 -2.39 0.67
CA HIS A 104 21.00 -1.92 -0.67
C HIS A 104 20.57 -2.88 -1.80
N GLU A 105 20.07 -4.06 -1.46
CA GLU A 105 19.63 -5.03 -2.43
C GLU A 105 18.32 -4.62 -3.11
N LYS A 106 18.22 -4.86 -4.42
CA LYS A 106 17.05 -4.49 -5.23
C LYS A 106 15.84 -5.40 -4.97
N SER A 107 16.09 -6.65 -4.57
CA SER A 107 15.04 -7.65 -4.36
C SER A 107 15.28 -8.44 -3.07
N HIS A 108 14.20 -8.63 -2.32
CA HIS A 108 14.13 -9.46 -1.13
C HIS A 108 13.08 -10.58 -1.28
N SER A 109 12.74 -10.96 -2.53
CA SER A 109 11.90 -12.13 -2.77
C SER A 109 12.61 -13.39 -2.28
N LEU A 110 11.85 -14.44 -1.95
CA LEU A 110 12.42 -15.72 -1.53
C LEU A 110 13.47 -16.25 -2.52
N LYS A 111 13.17 -16.14 -3.83
CA LYS A 111 14.12 -16.50 -4.90
C LYS A 111 15.43 -15.73 -4.79
N ALA A 112 15.36 -14.40 -4.70
CA ALA A 112 16.57 -13.56 -4.62
C ALA A 112 17.38 -13.81 -3.35
N GLN A 113 16.72 -14.09 -2.23
CA GLN A 113 17.38 -14.45 -0.98
C GLN A 113 18.04 -15.82 -1.08
N ALA A 114 17.34 -16.83 -1.62
CA ALA A 114 17.85 -18.18 -1.78
C ALA A 114 19.08 -18.23 -2.70
N GLU A 115 19.05 -17.51 -3.80
CA GLU A 115 20.18 -17.36 -4.72
C GLU A 115 21.38 -16.66 -4.04
N ARG A 116 21.14 -15.54 -3.35
CA ARG A 116 22.21 -14.78 -2.65
C ARG A 116 22.88 -15.58 -1.57
N MET A 117 22.11 -16.36 -0.82
CA MET A 117 22.61 -17.15 0.32
C MET A 117 22.95 -18.58 -0.06
N GLU A 118 22.82 -18.96 -1.33
CA GLU A 118 23.14 -20.29 -1.86
C GLU A 118 22.45 -21.46 -1.13
N VAL A 119 21.18 -21.22 -0.66
CA VAL A 119 20.44 -22.24 0.10
C VAL A 119 19.58 -23.16 -0.75
N GLY A 120 19.46 -22.87 -2.04
CA GLY A 120 18.69 -23.68 -2.98
C GLY A 120 18.04 -22.88 -4.09
N VAL A 121 17.16 -23.52 -4.84
CA VAL A 121 16.45 -22.93 -6.00
C VAL A 121 14.96 -22.93 -5.71
N LYS A 122 14.32 -21.75 -5.88
CA LYS A 122 12.86 -21.63 -5.84
C LYS A 122 12.26 -22.11 -7.16
N GLY A 123 11.24 -22.97 -7.09
CA GLY A 123 10.48 -23.42 -8.26
C GLY A 123 9.59 -22.34 -8.88
N ASP A 124 9.00 -22.65 -10.04
CA ASP A 124 8.13 -21.74 -10.80
C ASP A 124 6.68 -22.25 -10.95
N GLU A 125 6.26 -23.25 -10.17
CA GLU A 125 4.95 -23.93 -10.25
C GLU A 125 3.74 -22.99 -9.99
N VAL A 126 3.95 -21.86 -9.33
CA VAL A 126 2.92 -20.82 -9.09
C VAL A 126 2.23 -20.37 -10.39
N ILE A 127 2.96 -20.35 -11.52
CA ILE A 127 2.41 -19.91 -12.81
C ILE A 127 1.26 -20.83 -13.27
N ASN A 128 1.31 -22.11 -12.92
CA ASN A 128 0.32 -23.12 -13.31
C ASN A 128 -0.96 -23.08 -12.43
N ALA A 129 -0.93 -22.34 -11.32
CA ALA A 129 -2.03 -22.21 -10.36
C ALA A 129 -2.97 -21.02 -10.65
N ILE A 130 -2.62 -20.13 -11.58
CA ILE A 130 -3.42 -18.92 -11.89
C ILE A 130 -4.86 -19.32 -12.29
N GLY A 131 -5.83 -18.78 -11.55
CA GLY A 131 -7.26 -18.98 -11.80
C GLY A 131 -7.80 -20.33 -11.37
N LYS A 132 -6.99 -21.19 -10.74
CA LYS A 132 -7.42 -22.50 -10.24
C LYS A 132 -7.80 -22.44 -8.76
N ARG A 133 -8.99 -22.91 -8.45
CA ARG A 133 -9.43 -23.20 -7.10
C ARG A 133 -9.01 -24.61 -6.70
N TYR A 134 -9.04 -24.95 -5.44
CA TYR A 134 -8.65 -26.29 -4.97
C TYR A 134 -9.29 -27.43 -5.80
N ARG A 135 -10.58 -27.33 -6.10
CA ARG A 135 -11.33 -28.34 -6.88
C ARG A 135 -10.92 -28.46 -8.35
N ASP A 136 -10.17 -27.51 -8.86
CA ASP A 136 -9.78 -27.44 -10.28
C ASP A 136 -8.40 -28.09 -10.52
N PHE A 137 -7.71 -28.50 -9.44
CA PHE A 137 -6.45 -29.24 -9.52
C PHE A 137 -6.71 -30.73 -9.67
N SER A 138 -5.95 -31.37 -10.54
CA SER A 138 -5.80 -32.84 -10.51
C SER A 138 -4.90 -33.25 -9.33
N ASP A 139 -4.95 -34.52 -8.94
CA ASP A 139 -4.11 -35.05 -7.85
C ASP A 139 -2.61 -34.84 -8.13
N ASP A 140 -2.16 -35.03 -9.40
CA ASP A 140 -0.78 -34.82 -9.80
C ASP A 140 -0.37 -33.34 -9.74
N GLU A 141 -1.26 -32.43 -10.15
CA GLU A 141 -1.00 -30.99 -10.04
C GLU A 141 -0.95 -30.53 -8.60
N LEU A 142 -1.84 -31.03 -7.76
CA LEU A 142 -1.89 -30.71 -6.35
C LEU A 142 -0.66 -31.24 -5.60
N SER A 143 -0.17 -32.43 -5.99
CA SER A 143 1.06 -33.01 -5.44
C SER A 143 2.26 -32.13 -5.78
N ARG A 144 2.43 -31.73 -7.05
CA ARG A 144 3.53 -30.85 -7.48
C ARG A 144 3.45 -29.47 -6.82
N TYR A 145 2.23 -28.94 -6.66
CA TYR A 145 2.00 -27.67 -5.96
C TYR A 145 2.37 -27.77 -4.48
N GLY A 146 2.08 -28.92 -3.86
CA GLY A 146 2.54 -29.23 -2.50
C GLY A 146 4.06 -29.34 -2.38
N GLU A 147 4.74 -29.99 -3.33
CA GLU A 147 6.21 -30.06 -3.38
C GLU A 147 6.85 -28.67 -3.51
N TYR A 148 6.25 -27.80 -4.32
CA TYR A 148 6.65 -26.40 -4.43
C TYR A 148 6.53 -25.66 -3.08
N CYS A 149 5.41 -25.76 -2.41
CA CYS A 149 5.17 -25.14 -1.10
C CYS A 149 6.12 -25.72 -0.02
N ILE A 150 6.37 -27.03 -0.03
CA ILE A 150 7.38 -27.68 0.84
C ILE A 150 8.77 -27.08 0.63
N ASN A 151 9.16 -26.86 -0.63
CA ASN A 151 10.44 -26.26 -0.95
C ASN A 151 10.54 -24.81 -0.45
N ASP A 152 9.48 -23.99 -0.58
CA ASP A 152 9.46 -22.63 -0.10
C ASP A 152 9.61 -22.55 1.44
N VAL A 153 8.98 -23.47 2.18
CA VAL A 153 9.16 -23.62 3.61
C VAL A 153 10.60 -24.03 3.96
N ALA A 154 11.19 -24.96 3.21
CA ALA A 154 12.57 -25.40 3.43
C ALA A 154 13.58 -24.28 3.22
N LEU A 155 13.41 -23.48 2.13
CA LEU A 155 14.23 -22.31 1.86
C LEU A 155 14.09 -21.24 2.95
N THR A 156 12.85 -20.94 3.37
CA THR A 156 12.56 -19.97 4.44
C THR A 156 13.23 -20.37 5.75
N TYR A 157 13.13 -21.65 6.12
CA TYR A 157 13.77 -22.19 7.30
C TYR A 157 15.30 -22.08 7.24
N ALA A 158 15.91 -22.46 6.13
CA ALA A 158 17.36 -22.38 5.93
C ALA A 158 17.86 -20.93 5.99
N LEU A 159 17.16 -19.99 5.35
CA LEU A 159 17.47 -18.56 5.38
C LEU A 159 17.42 -17.99 6.81
N PHE A 160 16.40 -18.33 7.58
CA PHE A 160 16.31 -17.92 8.98
C PHE A 160 17.53 -18.33 9.79
N HIS A 161 17.94 -19.60 9.70
CA HIS A 161 19.11 -20.08 10.41
C HIS A 161 20.40 -19.40 9.95
N LEU A 162 20.58 -19.17 8.66
CA LEU A 162 21.74 -18.42 8.15
C LEU A 162 21.75 -16.98 8.69
N TYR A 163 20.62 -16.28 8.67
CA TYR A 163 20.55 -14.92 9.21
C TYR A 163 20.85 -14.86 10.70
N MET A 164 20.39 -15.85 11.46
CA MET A 164 20.74 -15.96 12.88
C MET A 164 22.25 -16.24 13.07
N ASN A 165 22.84 -17.09 12.23
CA ASN A 165 24.25 -17.45 12.31
C ASN A 165 25.19 -16.28 11.93
N VAL A 166 24.78 -15.39 11.01
CA VAL A 166 25.54 -14.16 10.72
C VAL A 166 25.34 -13.06 11.79
N GLY A 167 24.60 -13.38 12.87
CA GLY A 167 24.48 -12.51 14.05
C GLY A 167 23.33 -11.52 13.99
N PHE A 168 22.18 -11.88 13.34
CA PHE A 168 21.00 -11.01 13.35
C PHE A 168 20.60 -10.65 14.80
N PRO A 169 20.44 -9.34 15.12
CA PRO A 169 20.22 -8.93 16.51
C PRO A 169 18.86 -9.42 17.05
N LYS A 170 18.87 -10.05 18.22
CA LYS A 170 17.62 -10.52 18.86
C LYS A 170 16.63 -9.39 19.18
N VAL A 171 17.12 -8.16 19.38
CA VAL A 171 16.24 -7.00 19.60
C VAL A 171 15.44 -6.66 18.33
N GLU A 172 16.03 -6.83 17.16
CA GLU A 172 15.35 -6.60 15.88
C GLU A 172 14.25 -7.64 15.64
N LEU A 173 14.42 -8.89 16.09
CA LEU A 173 13.34 -9.89 16.05
C LEU A 173 12.11 -9.43 16.85
N ARG A 174 12.32 -8.75 17.99
CA ARG A 174 11.20 -8.19 18.78
C ARG A 174 10.50 -7.04 18.08
N LEU A 175 11.27 -6.20 17.34
CA LEU A 175 10.70 -5.12 16.53
C LEU A 175 9.91 -5.67 15.35
N ILE A 176 10.40 -6.73 14.71
CA ILE A 176 9.67 -7.45 13.66
C ILE A 176 8.35 -8.01 14.20
N ASP A 177 8.40 -8.75 15.32
CA ASP A 177 7.19 -9.29 15.98
C ASP A 177 6.18 -8.18 16.31
N LEU A 178 6.62 -7.09 16.94
CA LEU A 178 5.75 -5.97 17.28
C LEU A 178 5.11 -5.33 16.05
N THR A 179 5.87 -5.13 14.99
CA THR A 179 5.39 -4.53 13.74
C THR A 179 4.35 -5.42 13.06
N LEU A 180 4.61 -6.73 13.02
CA LEU A 180 3.68 -7.71 12.45
C LEU A 180 2.38 -7.79 13.26
N ARG A 181 2.46 -7.76 14.60
CA ARG A 181 1.28 -7.72 15.46
C ARG A 181 0.39 -6.52 15.21
N MET A 182 0.95 -5.34 14.94
CA MET A 182 0.16 -4.15 14.62
C MET A 182 -0.76 -4.35 13.41
N PHE A 183 -0.34 -5.17 12.46
CA PHE A 183 -1.14 -5.51 11.28
C PHE A 183 -2.03 -6.75 11.51
N ILE A 184 -1.44 -7.84 12.00
CA ILE A 184 -2.11 -9.15 12.10
C ILE A 184 -3.14 -9.16 13.25
N GLU A 185 -2.83 -8.50 14.36
CA GLU A 185 -3.65 -8.47 15.58
C GLU A 185 -4.09 -7.03 15.90
N PRO A 186 -4.93 -6.39 15.07
CA PRO A 186 -5.29 -4.99 15.27
C PRO A 186 -5.97 -4.78 16.64
N ALA A 187 -5.39 -3.88 17.44
CA ALA A 187 -5.92 -3.53 18.76
C ALA A 187 -6.78 -2.26 18.76
N LEU A 188 -6.66 -1.42 17.71
CA LEU A 188 -7.40 -0.19 17.59
C LEU A 188 -8.71 -0.42 16.82
N ARG A 189 -9.82 0.10 17.38
CA ARG A 189 -11.11 0.09 16.70
C ARG A 189 -11.33 1.43 16.01
N LEU A 190 -11.64 1.37 14.73
CA LEU A 190 -12.03 2.56 13.96
C LEU A 190 -13.44 3.01 14.36
N ASP A 191 -13.61 4.30 14.65
CA ASP A 191 -14.94 4.93 14.75
C ASP A 191 -15.45 5.24 13.34
N GLY A 192 -16.14 4.26 12.74
CA GLY A 192 -16.69 4.36 11.40
C GLY A 192 -17.67 5.51 11.23
N ALA A 193 -18.54 5.73 12.22
CA ALA A 193 -19.54 6.79 12.16
C ALA A 193 -18.90 8.20 12.16
N MET A 194 -17.89 8.41 13.00
CA MET A 194 -17.12 9.66 13.01
C MET A 194 -16.36 9.86 11.69
N LEU A 195 -15.77 8.80 11.15
CA LEU A 195 -15.03 8.86 9.88
C LEU A 195 -15.95 9.20 8.70
N GLU A 196 -17.12 8.58 8.60
CA GLU A 196 -18.11 8.86 7.57
C GLU A 196 -18.63 10.30 7.64
N LYS A 197 -18.92 10.77 8.85
CA LYS A 197 -19.29 12.18 9.08
C LYS A 197 -18.16 13.10 8.62
N HIS A 198 -16.92 12.84 9.04
CA HIS A 198 -15.78 13.65 8.64
C HIS A 198 -15.55 13.64 7.12
N LEU A 199 -15.71 12.49 6.48
CA LEU A 199 -15.62 12.36 5.01
C LEU A 199 -16.69 13.21 4.32
N THR A 200 -17.91 13.20 4.81
CA THR A 200 -19.01 14.04 4.31
C THR A 200 -18.69 15.51 4.47
N ASP A 201 -18.27 15.94 5.66
CA ASP A 201 -17.89 17.34 5.95
C ASP A 201 -16.73 17.82 5.06
N VAL A 202 -15.75 16.95 4.79
CA VAL A 202 -14.63 17.24 3.88
C VAL A 202 -15.11 17.38 2.44
N ARG A 203 -15.98 16.49 1.97
CA ARG A 203 -16.55 16.53 0.63
C ARG A 203 -17.38 17.80 0.40
N GLU A 204 -18.22 18.17 1.36
CA GLU A 204 -19.02 19.39 1.30
C GLU A 204 -18.14 20.65 1.31
N ARG A 205 -17.15 20.72 2.20
CA ARG A 205 -16.19 21.85 2.21
C ARG A 205 -15.44 21.96 0.89
N LYS A 206 -15.03 20.83 0.31
CA LYS A 206 -14.37 20.80 -0.99
C LYS A 206 -15.29 21.31 -2.11
N ALA A 207 -16.56 20.87 -2.13
CA ALA A 207 -17.54 21.32 -3.10
C ALA A 207 -17.74 22.84 -2.99
N LYS A 208 -17.98 23.37 -1.77
CA LYS A 208 -18.13 24.81 -1.52
C LYS A 208 -16.90 25.63 -1.94
N LEU A 209 -15.68 25.09 -1.77
CA LEU A 209 -14.46 25.75 -2.24
C LEU A 209 -14.38 25.78 -3.76
N LEU A 210 -14.75 24.69 -4.43
CA LEU A 210 -14.77 24.65 -5.90
C LEU A 210 -15.85 25.56 -6.47
N ASP A 211 -17.02 25.66 -5.83
CA ASP A 211 -18.06 26.64 -6.21
C ASP A 211 -17.57 28.07 -6.07
N LYS A 212 -16.92 28.43 -4.96
CA LYS A 212 -16.35 29.77 -4.78
C LYS A 212 -15.31 30.12 -5.83
N VAL A 213 -14.44 29.16 -6.19
CA VAL A 213 -13.45 29.36 -7.25
C VAL A 213 -14.14 29.58 -8.59
N ARG A 214 -15.14 28.76 -8.92
CA ARG A 214 -15.95 28.93 -10.14
C ARG A 214 -16.60 30.31 -10.19
N ASP A 215 -17.30 30.69 -9.13
CA ASP A 215 -18.06 31.94 -9.06
C ASP A 215 -17.12 33.17 -9.21
N ALA A 216 -15.97 33.15 -8.51
CA ALA A 216 -14.96 34.21 -8.68
C ALA A 216 -14.37 34.28 -10.08
N MET A 217 -14.25 33.15 -10.78
CA MET A 217 -13.80 33.13 -12.18
C MET A 217 -14.89 33.72 -13.13
N LEU A 218 -16.16 33.42 -12.87
CA LEU A 218 -17.26 33.98 -13.65
C LEU A 218 -17.38 35.49 -13.46
N ASP A 219 -17.18 36.00 -12.24
CA ASP A 219 -17.25 37.40 -11.88
C ASP A 219 -16.07 38.22 -12.46
N SER A 220 -14.93 37.58 -12.73
CA SER A 220 -13.75 38.27 -13.31
C SER A 220 -13.89 38.68 -14.78
N GLY A 221 -14.98 38.31 -15.45
CA GLY A 221 -15.26 38.70 -16.83
C GLY A 221 -14.39 38.04 -17.90
N GLU A 222 -13.80 36.90 -17.58
CA GLU A 222 -12.87 36.16 -18.44
C GLU A 222 -13.52 35.55 -19.69
N PRO A 223 -12.70 35.26 -20.75
CA PRO A 223 -13.21 34.93 -22.07
C PRO A 223 -14.12 33.71 -22.11
N GLU A 224 -15.03 33.67 -23.07
CA GLU A 224 -16.06 32.66 -23.33
C GLU A 224 -15.56 31.20 -23.24
N ASN A 225 -14.28 30.95 -23.51
CA ASN A 225 -13.66 29.64 -23.41
C ASN A 225 -13.60 29.07 -21.99
N ILE A 226 -13.51 29.90 -20.95
CA ILE A 226 -13.49 29.46 -19.56
C ILE A 226 -14.91 29.17 -19.09
N ASN A 227 -15.87 30.01 -19.49
CA ASN A 227 -17.29 29.86 -19.20
C ASN A 227 -17.85 28.55 -19.76
N ALA A 228 -17.47 28.11 -20.97
CA ALA A 228 -17.91 26.86 -21.57
C ALA A 228 -17.40 25.65 -20.77
N VAL A 229 -16.16 25.69 -20.30
CA VAL A 229 -15.57 24.60 -19.48
C VAL A 229 -16.29 24.45 -18.13
N PHE A 230 -16.78 25.57 -17.55
CA PHE A 230 -17.44 25.54 -16.24
C PHE A 230 -18.92 25.18 -16.30
N THR A 231 -19.63 25.57 -17.37
CA THR A 231 -21.06 25.26 -17.53
C THR A 231 -21.29 23.77 -17.86
N GLU A 232 -20.39 23.12 -18.59
CA GLU A 232 -20.52 21.73 -19.01
C GLU A 232 -19.83 20.73 -18.08
N GLY A 233 -18.73 21.11 -17.39
CA GLY A 233 -17.85 20.20 -16.66
C GLY A 233 -17.97 20.20 -15.13
N GLY A 234 -18.73 21.13 -14.53
CA GLY A 234 -18.91 21.21 -13.08
C GLY A 234 -17.61 21.23 -12.26
N HIS A 235 -17.63 20.66 -11.06
CA HIS A 235 -16.46 20.57 -10.16
C HIS A 235 -15.26 19.84 -10.77
N GLY A 236 -15.50 18.91 -11.72
CA GLY A 236 -14.43 18.18 -12.40
C GLY A 236 -13.57 19.09 -13.28
N ALA A 237 -14.20 20.02 -13.99
CA ALA A 237 -13.51 20.98 -14.83
C ALA A 237 -12.67 21.96 -14.01
N VAL A 238 -13.24 22.52 -12.94
CA VAL A 238 -12.51 23.39 -11.98
C VAL A 238 -11.29 22.67 -11.42
N LYS A 239 -11.46 21.42 -10.98
CA LYS A 239 -10.36 20.61 -10.47
C LYS A 239 -9.28 20.36 -11.53
N SER A 240 -9.67 20.03 -12.77
CA SER A 240 -8.72 19.80 -13.88
C SER A 240 -7.90 21.05 -14.18
N LEU A 241 -8.53 22.22 -14.15
CA LEU A 241 -7.86 23.49 -14.36
C LEU A 241 -6.82 23.78 -13.26
N LEU A 242 -7.20 23.60 -12.00
CA LEU A 242 -6.31 23.83 -10.85
C LEU A 242 -5.16 22.82 -10.75
N MET A 243 -5.33 21.60 -11.29
CA MET A 243 -4.31 20.53 -11.23
C MET A 243 -3.30 20.58 -12.38
N SER A 244 -3.61 21.25 -13.48
CA SER A 244 -2.70 21.44 -14.61
C SER A 244 -1.85 22.69 -14.40
N ASN A 245 -0.52 22.57 -14.41
CA ASN A 245 0.37 23.72 -14.25
C ASN A 245 0.16 24.77 -15.34
N GLU A 246 -0.01 24.37 -16.59
CA GLU A 246 -0.26 25.27 -17.72
C GLU A 246 -1.59 26.03 -17.59
N LYS A 247 -2.67 25.28 -17.30
CA LYS A 247 -3.99 25.88 -17.13
C LYS A 247 -4.03 26.79 -15.91
N PHE A 248 -3.36 26.41 -14.84
CA PHE A 248 -3.25 27.23 -13.63
C PHE A 248 -2.41 28.49 -13.86
N ALA A 249 -1.32 28.42 -14.64
CA ALA A 249 -0.55 29.57 -15.03
C ALA A 249 -1.37 30.54 -15.89
N SER A 250 -2.16 30.01 -16.84
CA SER A 250 -3.08 30.84 -17.65
C SER A 250 -4.12 31.52 -16.77
N LEU A 251 -4.65 30.84 -15.79
CA LEU A 251 -5.58 31.39 -14.81
C LEU A 251 -4.94 32.52 -13.98
N LEU A 252 -3.72 32.39 -13.50
CA LEU A 252 -3.01 33.44 -12.77
C LEU A 252 -2.81 34.67 -13.64
N ARG A 253 -2.45 34.51 -14.92
CA ARG A 253 -2.31 35.64 -15.86
C ARG A 253 -3.63 36.37 -16.09
N SER A 254 -4.76 35.63 -16.14
CA SER A 254 -6.07 36.25 -16.28
C SER A 254 -6.45 37.14 -15.09
N PHE A 255 -5.97 36.78 -13.90
CA PHE A 255 -6.08 37.66 -12.72
C PHE A 255 -5.00 38.76 -12.64
N GLY A 256 -4.17 38.91 -13.68
CA GLY A 256 -3.09 39.88 -13.70
C GLY A 256 -1.90 39.53 -12.82
N CYS A 257 -1.79 38.25 -12.43
CA CYS A 257 -0.68 37.71 -11.65
C CYS A 257 0.26 36.92 -12.57
N GLU A 258 1.54 37.29 -12.65
CA GLU A 258 2.52 36.50 -13.39
C GLU A 258 2.82 35.20 -12.61
N PRO A 259 2.74 34.04 -13.30
CA PRO A 259 3.03 32.76 -12.67
C PRO A 259 4.52 32.68 -12.29
N PRO A 260 4.86 32.34 -11.04
CA PRO A 260 6.26 32.17 -10.65
C PRO A 260 6.90 30.97 -11.36
N THR A 261 8.17 31.15 -11.78
CA THR A 261 8.97 30.12 -12.45
C THR A 261 10.26 29.83 -11.69
N LYS A 262 10.82 28.65 -11.91
CA LYS A 262 12.11 28.22 -11.37
C LYS A 262 12.84 27.29 -12.33
N LEU A 263 14.14 27.16 -12.17
CA LEU A 263 14.91 26.16 -12.90
C LEU A 263 14.72 24.79 -12.27
N SER A 264 14.36 23.81 -13.08
CA SER A 264 14.26 22.42 -12.65
C SER A 264 15.65 21.89 -12.27
N PRO A 265 15.89 21.41 -11.04
CA PRO A 265 17.19 20.88 -10.63
C PRO A 265 17.60 19.62 -11.40
N THR A 266 16.63 18.91 -12.00
CA THR A 266 16.86 17.66 -12.74
C THR A 266 17.15 17.91 -14.22
N THR A 267 16.45 18.89 -14.85
CA THR A 267 16.53 19.11 -16.30
C THR A 267 17.20 20.41 -16.69
N GLY A 268 17.43 21.33 -15.75
CA GLY A 268 17.95 22.69 -16.01
C GLY A 268 17.01 23.58 -16.80
N LYS A 269 15.79 23.12 -17.12
CA LYS A 269 14.79 23.90 -17.88
C LYS A 269 13.93 24.74 -16.94
N GLU A 270 13.47 25.88 -17.44
CA GLU A 270 12.48 26.68 -16.73
C GLU A 270 11.16 25.92 -16.59
N THR A 271 10.56 25.97 -15.41
CA THR A 271 9.28 25.32 -15.06
C THR A 271 8.54 26.19 -14.05
N TYR A 272 7.22 26.03 -13.95
CA TYR A 272 6.45 26.78 -12.97
C TYR A 272 6.80 26.38 -11.52
N ALA A 273 6.93 27.38 -10.67
CA ALA A 273 7.23 27.25 -9.24
C ALA A 273 5.93 27.18 -8.43
N PHE A 274 5.14 26.10 -8.58
CA PHE A 274 3.85 25.92 -7.90
C PHE A 274 3.90 24.91 -6.76
N ALA A 275 5.08 24.51 -6.32
CA ALA A 275 5.19 23.63 -5.17
C ALA A 275 4.96 24.42 -3.86
N LYS A 276 4.39 23.75 -2.88
CA LYS A 276 4.14 24.30 -1.53
C LYS A 276 5.40 24.89 -0.87
N THR A 277 6.57 24.43 -1.29
CA THR A 277 7.89 24.85 -0.78
C THR A 277 8.47 26.02 -1.54
N ASP A 278 7.90 26.43 -2.68
CA ASP A 278 8.41 27.52 -3.51
C ASP A 278 8.06 28.86 -2.86
N GLU A 279 9.05 29.69 -2.60
CA GLU A 279 8.87 30.97 -1.88
C GLU A 279 8.05 31.97 -2.73
N GLU A 280 8.30 32.02 -4.04
CA GLU A 280 7.54 32.87 -4.96
C GLU A 280 6.06 32.46 -5.03
N PHE A 281 5.76 31.16 -4.86
CA PHE A 281 4.38 30.71 -4.79
C PHE A 281 3.70 31.10 -3.48
N LYS A 282 4.45 31.11 -2.38
CA LYS A 282 3.97 31.62 -1.09
C LYS A 282 3.73 33.12 -1.13
N ALA A 283 4.60 33.87 -1.82
CA ALA A 283 4.46 35.31 -1.97
C ALA A 283 3.20 35.74 -2.71
N LEU A 284 2.59 34.86 -3.54
CA LEU A 284 1.27 35.13 -4.14
C LEU A 284 0.15 35.29 -3.10
N LEU A 285 0.32 34.80 -1.88
CA LEU A 285 -0.62 34.99 -0.75
C LEU A 285 -0.56 36.42 -0.19
N GLU A 286 0.56 37.10 -0.37
CA GLU A 286 0.85 38.43 0.16
C GLU A 286 0.79 39.51 -0.93
N HIS A 287 0.32 39.16 -2.15
CA HIS A 287 0.25 40.09 -3.27
C HIS A 287 -0.67 41.30 -2.94
N PRO A 288 -0.27 42.56 -3.24
CA PRO A 288 -1.03 43.77 -2.85
C PRO A 288 -2.48 43.83 -3.34
N ARG A 289 -2.78 43.17 -4.45
CA ARG A 289 -4.17 42.95 -4.89
C ARG A 289 -4.99 42.07 -3.98
N SER A 290 -4.36 41.36 -3.00
CA SER A 290 -5.07 40.62 -1.98
C SER A 290 -5.72 41.52 -0.91
N GLU A 291 -5.37 42.80 -0.80
CA GLU A 291 -5.80 43.70 0.27
C GLU A 291 -6.75 44.84 -0.15
N GLU A 292 -6.85 45.15 -1.44
CA GLU A 292 -7.56 46.35 -1.90
C GLU A 292 -9.10 46.27 -1.95
N HIS A 293 -9.72 45.12 -1.77
CA HIS A 293 -11.17 44.94 -1.74
C HIS A 293 -11.64 44.08 -0.57
N THR A 294 -11.87 44.70 0.55
CA THR A 294 -12.26 44.03 1.83
C THR A 294 -13.62 43.32 1.78
N SER A 295 -14.42 43.42 0.73
CA SER A 295 -15.67 42.66 0.54
C SER A 295 -15.61 41.69 -0.67
N GLU A 296 -14.85 41.97 -1.72
CA GLU A 296 -14.69 41.11 -2.90
C GLU A 296 -13.46 40.21 -2.82
N LEU A 297 -12.45 40.59 -2.04
CA LEU A 297 -11.16 39.86 -1.90
C LEU A 297 -11.15 38.75 -0.85
N GLN A 298 -12.16 38.65 0.00
CA GLN A 298 -12.37 37.36 0.71
C GLN A 298 -12.53 36.20 -0.29
N SER A 299 -12.98 36.47 -1.52
CA SER A 299 -13.03 35.48 -2.60
C SER A 299 -11.65 35.18 -3.21
N GLN A 300 -10.76 36.17 -3.39
CA GLN A 300 -9.44 35.96 -3.99
C GLN A 300 -8.41 35.36 -3.01
N SER A 301 -8.43 35.77 -1.73
CA SER A 301 -7.66 35.08 -0.69
C SER A 301 -8.14 33.64 -0.51
N THR A 302 -9.44 33.39 -0.74
CA THR A 302 -10.04 32.05 -0.73
C THR A 302 -9.60 31.22 -1.93
N ILE A 303 -9.39 31.84 -3.12
CA ILE A 303 -8.83 31.15 -4.29
C ILE A 303 -7.39 30.73 -4.01
N SER A 304 -6.56 31.61 -3.49
CA SER A 304 -5.18 31.32 -3.15
C SER A 304 -5.11 30.22 -2.06
N TYR A 305 -5.96 30.29 -1.04
CA TYR A 305 -6.05 29.29 0.02
C TYR A 305 -6.65 27.97 -0.48
N ALA A 306 -7.67 28.00 -1.34
CA ALA A 306 -8.29 26.82 -1.93
C ALA A 306 -7.31 26.07 -2.86
N VAL A 307 -6.55 26.81 -3.67
CA VAL A 307 -5.50 26.25 -4.54
C VAL A 307 -4.38 25.66 -3.69
N PHE A 308 -3.97 26.32 -2.62
CA PHE A 308 -3.00 25.81 -1.65
C PHE A 308 -3.49 24.53 -0.97
N CYS A 309 -4.77 24.48 -0.57
CA CYS A 309 -5.36 23.29 0.04
C CYS A 309 -5.59 22.14 -0.96
N LEU A 310 -5.90 22.43 -2.23
CA LEU A 310 -6.13 21.41 -3.27
C LEU A 310 -4.82 20.82 -3.82
N LYS A 311 -3.71 21.58 -3.82
CA LYS A 311 -2.37 21.07 -4.16
C LYS A 311 -1.66 20.37 -2.98
N LYS A 312 -2.31 20.28 -1.81
CA LYS A 312 -1.75 19.68 -0.59
C LYS A 312 -1.89 18.15 -0.51
N LYS A 313 -2.29 17.49 -1.61
CA LYS A 313 -2.31 16.02 -1.70
C LYS A 313 -1.22 15.50 -2.62
#